data_15de17309a2c428252a4056b99c5c956
#
_entry.id   15de17309a2c428252a4056b99c5c956
#
_cell.length_a   1.000
_cell.length_b   1.000
_cell.length_c   1.000
_cell.angle_alpha   90.00
_cell.angle_beta   90.00
_cell.angle_gamma   90.00
#
_symmetry.space_group_name_H-M   'P 1'
#
loop_
_entity.id
_entity.type
_entity.pdbx_description
1 polymer ?
#
loop_
_entity_poly.entity_id
_entity_poly.type
_entity_poly.pdbx_seq_one_letter_code
_entity_poly.pdbx_strand_id
1 'polypeptide(L)'
;MRLISATSALLLAYLIWGSRAWPLIHDAPLMHYVAWLIAQGGVPYRDAFDMNLPGVYLLHLAVLQVGGAGDLAWRLFDLAWLAAIGALLWAYCRPVSDAVAAGAGAALFGLYHLSGGAWRAGQRDFLLCLFLLAGAYGVARGLEQPDGRLAFLAGGLALGAGMTVKPHAGFFWLLCAAVAAVGARRAGRSAGRAGALVLGGGLVVPALVVAWLAGRGGLAPCVAVLTGYVLPLYSQVGRVSVLGATRWHAWGRATFGLLAGLGLLGLRASPAWSPRLVLAALGALYGAAHFALQGKGWEYQLYPLALFLCALAPAAVARRADGSRTRPAADLRGIRRAVALAAWALLVLVLGAKGVEAREPEWIAEKARRVAALTRDLAPLVRPGETVQVLDTTGGGIHALLRLGLRQPTRFIYDFHFFHHPDDPRIRALRAELVAGLAAHPPAAVVVFEESWPELGYDRLAAFPELAQALERSFPLAVTGPGYRIHAKRSDS
;
A
#
# COMPACT_ATOMS: atom_id res chain seq x y z
N MET A 1 -8.64 10.73 -28.92
CA MET A 1 -8.94 9.86 -27.76
C MET A 1 -8.87 8.36 -28.08
N ARG A 2 -9.55 7.85 -29.13
CA ARG A 2 -9.52 6.41 -29.46
C ARG A 2 -8.11 5.84 -29.62
N LEU A 3 -7.23 6.53 -30.36
CA LEU A 3 -5.85 6.11 -30.56
C LEU A 3 -5.09 6.06 -29.21
N ILE A 4 -5.17 7.11 -28.40
CA ILE A 4 -4.53 7.16 -27.07
C ILE A 4 -5.03 6.01 -26.18
N SER A 5 -6.35 5.73 -26.20
CA SER A 5 -6.92 4.62 -25.43
C SER A 5 -6.43 3.26 -25.92
N ALA A 6 -6.35 3.05 -27.23
CA ALA A 6 -5.83 1.80 -27.79
C ALA A 6 -4.34 1.61 -27.44
N THR A 7 -3.53 2.67 -27.61
CA THR A 7 -2.10 2.64 -27.21
C THR A 7 -1.95 2.36 -25.71
N SER A 8 -2.75 3.02 -24.86
CA SER A 8 -2.73 2.77 -23.40
C SER A 8 -3.07 1.32 -23.06
N ALA A 9 -4.09 0.75 -23.72
CA ALA A 9 -4.53 -0.63 -23.50
C ALA A 9 -3.46 -1.64 -23.95
N LEU A 10 -2.85 -1.44 -25.13
CA LEU A 10 -1.77 -2.29 -25.64
C LEU A 10 -0.54 -2.24 -24.73
N LEU A 11 -0.15 -1.03 -24.33
CA LEU A 11 0.98 -0.85 -23.42
C LEU A 11 0.70 -1.47 -22.06
N LEU A 12 -0.51 -1.30 -21.52
CA LEU A 12 -0.93 -1.92 -20.27
C LEU A 12 -0.88 -3.45 -20.36
N ALA A 13 -1.38 -4.03 -21.44
CA ALA A 13 -1.32 -5.47 -21.67
C ALA A 13 0.12 -5.98 -21.76
N TYR A 14 0.99 -5.24 -22.46
CA TYR A 14 2.42 -5.55 -22.55
C TYR A 14 3.11 -5.53 -21.18
N LEU A 15 2.84 -4.50 -20.38
CA LEU A 15 3.43 -4.37 -19.04
C LEU A 15 2.87 -5.43 -18.06
N ILE A 16 1.57 -5.74 -18.13
CA ILE A 16 0.96 -6.84 -17.36
C ILE A 16 1.66 -8.17 -17.70
N TRP A 17 1.84 -8.45 -18.99
CA TRP A 17 2.53 -9.65 -19.42
C TRP A 17 3.97 -9.72 -18.91
N GLY A 18 4.72 -8.62 -19.01
CA GLY A 18 6.10 -8.54 -18.50
C GLY A 18 6.20 -8.68 -16.99
N SER A 19 5.18 -8.24 -16.25
CA SER A 19 5.16 -8.26 -14.79
C SER A 19 4.70 -9.57 -14.15
N ARG A 20 4.30 -10.57 -14.96
CA ARG A 20 3.77 -11.85 -14.45
C ARG A 20 4.74 -12.65 -13.58
N ALA A 21 6.03 -12.43 -13.79
CA ALA A 21 7.10 -13.09 -13.05
C ALA A 21 7.64 -12.27 -11.87
N TRP A 22 6.99 -11.15 -11.52
CA TRP A 22 7.42 -10.36 -10.38
C TRP A 22 7.32 -11.16 -9.08
N PRO A 23 8.40 -11.22 -8.29
CA PRO A 23 8.39 -11.96 -7.03
C PRO A 23 7.61 -11.21 -5.94
N LEU A 24 7.20 -11.96 -4.93
CA LEU A 24 6.80 -11.40 -3.64
C LEU A 24 8.04 -10.75 -3.01
N ILE A 25 8.04 -9.43 -2.83
CA ILE A 25 9.28 -8.72 -2.49
C ILE A 25 9.02 -7.53 -1.56
N HIS A 26 10.08 -7.07 -0.91
CA HIS A 26 10.14 -5.91 -0.04
C HIS A 26 9.20 -6.03 1.18
N ASP A 27 8.16 -5.21 1.30
CA ASP A 27 7.25 -5.21 2.46
C ASP A 27 6.24 -6.37 2.42
N ALA A 28 5.88 -6.84 1.23
CA ALA A 28 4.83 -7.85 1.07
C ALA A 28 5.14 -9.19 1.77
N PRO A 29 6.38 -9.74 1.73
CA PRO A 29 6.72 -10.96 2.47
C PRO A 29 6.50 -10.85 3.98
N LEU A 30 6.73 -9.68 4.57
CA LEU A 30 6.56 -9.45 6.01
C LEU A 30 5.09 -9.57 6.42
N MET A 31 4.20 -8.93 5.68
CA MET A 31 2.77 -9.01 5.93
C MET A 31 2.22 -10.42 5.62
N HIS A 32 2.80 -11.07 4.62
CA HIS A 32 2.47 -12.45 4.27
C HIS A 32 2.89 -13.42 5.38
N TYR A 33 4.06 -13.19 6.00
CA TYR A 33 4.54 -13.95 7.12
C TYR A 33 3.65 -13.78 8.37
N VAL A 34 3.22 -12.55 8.68
CA VAL A 34 2.26 -12.32 9.78
C VAL A 34 0.94 -13.03 9.50
N ALA A 35 0.45 -12.97 8.26
CA ALA A 35 -0.76 -13.70 7.84
C ALA A 35 -0.57 -15.22 7.95
N TRP A 36 0.60 -15.74 7.59
CA TRP A 36 0.94 -17.16 7.76
C TRP A 36 0.99 -17.55 9.23
N LEU A 37 1.56 -16.72 10.12
CA LEU A 37 1.49 -16.95 11.57
C LEU A 37 0.05 -17.01 12.08
N ILE A 38 -0.82 -16.11 11.59
CA ILE A 38 -2.26 -16.12 11.94
C ILE A 38 -2.92 -17.42 11.51
N ALA A 39 -2.62 -17.93 10.31
CA ALA A 39 -3.12 -19.22 9.82
C ALA A 39 -2.66 -20.41 10.69
N GLN A 40 -1.51 -20.27 11.35
CA GLN A 40 -0.95 -21.24 12.30
C GLN A 40 -1.41 -21.01 13.76
N GLY A 41 -2.44 -20.18 13.98
CA GLY A 41 -2.97 -19.87 15.32
C GLY A 41 -2.27 -18.74 16.06
N GLY A 42 -1.27 -18.09 15.43
CA GLY A 42 -0.58 -16.93 16.00
C GLY A 42 -1.50 -15.70 16.11
N VAL A 43 -1.10 -14.77 16.96
CA VAL A 43 -1.84 -13.53 17.25
C VAL A 43 -1.00 -12.32 16.85
N PRO A 44 -1.48 -11.45 15.96
CA PRO A 44 -0.76 -10.22 15.59
C PRO A 44 -0.38 -9.40 16.82
N TYR A 45 0.73 -8.69 16.73
CA TYR A 45 1.33 -7.84 17.79
C TYR A 45 1.85 -8.59 19.02
N ARG A 46 1.26 -9.73 19.40
CA ARG A 46 1.79 -10.62 20.43
C ARG A 46 2.94 -11.47 19.86
N ASP A 47 2.68 -12.14 18.73
CA ASP A 47 3.59 -13.11 18.11
C ASP A 47 4.33 -12.51 16.90
N ALA A 48 4.00 -11.29 16.51
CA ALA A 48 4.70 -10.49 15.49
C ALA A 48 4.63 -9.01 15.87
N PHE A 49 5.76 -8.40 16.22
CA PHE A 49 5.86 -6.96 16.50
C PHE A 49 5.87 -6.19 15.18
N ASP A 50 4.76 -5.57 14.85
CA ASP A 50 4.61 -4.81 13.61
C ASP A 50 3.76 -3.55 13.81
N MET A 51 3.98 -2.54 12.96
CA MET A 51 3.31 -1.25 12.99
C MET A 51 2.05 -1.18 12.10
N ASN A 52 1.80 -2.22 11.31
CA ASN A 52 0.69 -2.24 10.35
C ASN A 52 -0.64 -2.57 11.02
N LEU A 53 -1.75 -2.11 10.43
CA LEU A 53 -3.09 -2.43 10.94
C LEU A 53 -3.57 -3.82 10.45
N PRO A 54 -4.48 -4.47 11.21
CA PRO A 54 -4.87 -5.86 10.96
C PRO A 54 -5.51 -6.11 9.60
N GLY A 55 -6.16 -5.11 8.99
CA GLY A 55 -6.82 -5.26 7.70
C GLY A 55 -5.87 -5.73 6.60
N VAL A 56 -4.60 -5.31 6.64
CA VAL A 56 -3.63 -5.77 5.66
C VAL A 56 -3.30 -7.25 5.84
N TYR A 57 -3.15 -7.72 7.07
CA TYR A 57 -2.90 -9.15 7.33
C TYR A 57 -4.08 -10.03 6.92
N LEU A 58 -5.31 -9.54 7.10
CA LEU A 58 -6.51 -10.26 6.67
C LEU A 58 -6.60 -10.39 5.14
N LEU A 59 -6.17 -9.36 4.39
CA LEU A 59 -6.04 -9.45 2.94
C LEU A 59 -4.98 -10.47 2.53
N HIS A 60 -3.80 -10.43 3.14
CA HIS A 60 -2.74 -11.41 2.90
C HIS A 60 -3.16 -12.82 3.30
N LEU A 61 -3.91 -12.98 4.40
CA LEU A 61 -4.46 -14.26 4.84
C LEU A 61 -5.44 -14.84 3.81
N ALA A 62 -6.30 -14.02 3.24
CA ALA A 62 -7.21 -14.46 2.17
C ALA A 62 -6.42 -14.98 0.95
N VAL A 63 -5.34 -14.29 0.55
CA VAL A 63 -4.47 -14.75 -0.54
C VAL A 63 -3.82 -16.08 -0.22
N LEU A 64 -3.27 -16.22 1.01
CA LEU A 64 -2.65 -17.46 1.48
C LEU A 64 -3.62 -18.65 1.44
N GLN A 65 -4.85 -18.44 1.87
CA GLN A 65 -5.86 -19.51 1.92
C GLN A 65 -6.34 -19.94 0.53
N VAL A 66 -6.36 -19.02 -0.46
CA VAL A 66 -6.86 -19.29 -1.80
C VAL A 66 -5.76 -19.79 -2.74
N GLY A 67 -4.58 -19.16 -2.68
CA GLY A 67 -3.51 -19.35 -3.66
C GLY A 67 -2.17 -19.82 -3.08
N GLY A 68 -2.07 -19.89 -1.74
CA GLY A 68 -0.80 -20.23 -1.06
C GLY A 68 0.16 -19.05 -0.95
N ALA A 69 1.38 -19.32 -0.44
CA ALA A 69 2.37 -18.32 -0.11
C ALA A 69 3.32 -17.96 -1.28
N GLY A 70 3.05 -18.43 -2.47
CA GLY A 70 3.95 -18.28 -3.63
C GLY A 70 3.84 -16.93 -4.33
N ASP A 71 4.92 -16.57 -5.02
CA ASP A 71 5.03 -15.33 -5.81
C ASP A 71 3.87 -15.17 -6.81
N LEU A 72 3.49 -16.28 -7.50
CA LEU A 72 2.41 -16.26 -8.48
C LEU A 72 1.05 -15.94 -7.85
N ALA A 73 0.73 -16.53 -6.70
CA ALA A 73 -0.54 -16.27 -6.02
C ALA A 73 -0.68 -14.79 -5.65
N TRP A 74 0.40 -14.22 -5.12
CA TRP A 74 0.45 -12.80 -4.79
C TRP A 74 0.33 -11.91 -6.03
N ARG A 75 1.03 -12.26 -7.10
CA ARG A 75 0.96 -11.49 -8.35
C ARG A 75 -0.42 -11.54 -9.00
N LEU A 76 -1.06 -12.70 -9.00
CA LEU A 76 -2.44 -12.82 -9.51
C LEU A 76 -3.43 -12.00 -8.67
N PHE A 77 -3.27 -12.01 -7.35
CA PHE A 77 -4.07 -11.15 -6.47
C PHE A 77 -3.86 -9.67 -6.79
N ASP A 78 -2.61 -9.22 -6.91
CA ASP A 78 -2.28 -7.83 -7.23
C ASP A 78 -2.89 -7.39 -8.57
N LEU A 79 -2.81 -8.23 -9.61
CA LEU A 79 -3.43 -7.96 -10.90
C LEU A 79 -4.96 -7.97 -10.84
N ALA A 80 -5.56 -8.89 -10.07
CA ALA A 80 -7.01 -8.92 -9.87
C ALA A 80 -7.49 -7.68 -9.12
N TRP A 81 -6.73 -7.22 -8.12
CA TRP A 81 -7.00 -5.98 -7.40
C TRP A 81 -6.92 -4.76 -8.31
N LEU A 82 -5.88 -4.70 -9.16
CA LEU A 82 -5.74 -3.67 -10.19
C LEU A 82 -6.91 -3.68 -11.17
N ALA A 83 -7.32 -4.85 -11.63
CA ALA A 83 -8.48 -5.00 -12.52
C ALA A 83 -9.78 -4.53 -11.85
N ALA A 84 -9.98 -4.85 -10.57
CA ALA A 84 -11.14 -4.38 -9.79
C ALA A 84 -11.15 -2.85 -9.65
N ILE A 85 -10.00 -2.23 -9.34
CA ILE A 85 -9.87 -0.77 -9.32
C ILE A 85 -10.17 -0.20 -10.70
N GLY A 86 -9.62 -0.78 -11.77
CA GLY A 86 -9.83 -0.33 -13.15
C GLY A 86 -11.30 -0.38 -13.57
N ALA A 87 -11.98 -1.48 -13.28
CA ALA A 87 -13.41 -1.65 -13.56
C ALA A 87 -14.27 -0.63 -12.78
N LEU A 88 -13.95 -0.44 -11.50
CA LEU A 88 -14.65 0.51 -10.65
C LEU A 88 -14.38 1.96 -11.08
N LEU A 89 -13.15 2.28 -11.51
CA LEU A 89 -12.78 3.60 -12.03
C LEU A 89 -13.54 3.89 -13.33
N TRP A 90 -13.63 2.93 -14.22
CA TRP A 90 -14.46 3.04 -15.43
C TRP A 90 -15.94 3.31 -15.09
N ALA A 91 -16.52 2.53 -14.17
CA ALA A 91 -17.90 2.71 -13.73
C ALA A 91 -18.11 4.07 -13.02
N TYR A 92 -17.10 4.53 -12.28
CA TYR A 92 -17.11 5.83 -11.61
C TYR A 92 -17.08 6.99 -12.61
N CYS A 93 -16.23 6.92 -13.63
CA CYS A 93 -15.98 8.02 -14.56
C CYS A 93 -17.02 8.08 -15.71
N ARG A 94 -17.61 6.96 -16.12
CA ARG A 94 -18.52 6.87 -17.27
C ARG A 94 -19.66 7.89 -17.26
N PRO A 95 -20.34 8.21 -16.14
CA PRO A 95 -21.42 9.20 -16.13
C PRO A 95 -20.97 10.64 -16.32
N VAL A 96 -19.69 10.95 -16.07
CA VAL A 96 -19.13 12.31 -16.21
C VAL A 96 -18.22 12.46 -17.43
N SER A 97 -18.05 11.35 -18.21
CA SER A 97 -17.28 11.30 -19.45
C SER A 97 -17.93 10.34 -20.46
N ASP A 98 -17.26 10.02 -21.56
CA ASP A 98 -17.65 8.89 -22.41
C ASP A 98 -16.93 7.60 -22.00
N ALA A 99 -17.42 6.44 -22.49
CA ALA A 99 -16.88 5.12 -22.13
C ALA A 99 -15.40 4.95 -22.50
N VAL A 100 -14.98 5.57 -23.61
CA VAL A 100 -13.57 5.50 -24.10
C VAL A 100 -12.66 6.32 -23.18
N ALA A 101 -13.07 7.53 -22.80
CA ALA A 101 -12.31 8.37 -21.88
C ALA A 101 -12.24 7.74 -20.49
N ALA A 102 -13.35 7.17 -20.00
CA ALA A 102 -13.39 6.46 -18.73
C ALA A 102 -12.43 5.25 -18.72
N GLY A 103 -12.41 4.45 -19.79
CA GLY A 103 -11.48 3.34 -19.96
C GLY A 103 -10.02 3.77 -20.02
N ALA A 104 -9.75 4.90 -20.68
CA ALA A 104 -8.40 5.46 -20.71
C ALA A 104 -7.95 5.95 -19.32
N GLY A 105 -8.85 6.51 -18.49
CA GLY A 105 -8.54 6.86 -17.09
C GLY A 105 -8.19 5.65 -16.24
N ALA A 106 -8.92 4.55 -16.42
CA ALA A 106 -8.62 3.27 -15.78
C ALA A 106 -7.25 2.72 -16.24
N ALA A 107 -6.97 2.75 -17.55
CA ALA A 107 -5.69 2.33 -18.10
C ALA A 107 -4.53 3.20 -17.58
N LEU A 108 -4.74 4.51 -17.45
CA LEU A 108 -3.73 5.43 -16.93
C LEU A 108 -3.35 5.10 -15.48
N PHE A 109 -4.31 4.74 -14.63
CA PHE A 109 -4.02 4.26 -13.28
C PHE A 109 -3.27 2.92 -13.30
N GLY A 110 -3.63 2.01 -14.22
CA GLY A 110 -2.90 0.76 -14.42
C GLY A 110 -1.45 0.99 -14.86
N LEU A 111 -1.20 1.90 -15.79
CA LEU A 111 0.14 2.30 -16.21
C LEU A 111 0.94 2.92 -15.04
N TYR A 112 0.29 3.77 -14.23
CA TYR A 112 0.91 4.33 -13.02
C TYR A 112 1.32 3.22 -12.04
N HIS A 113 0.47 2.21 -11.81
CA HIS A 113 0.79 1.07 -10.95
C HIS A 113 2.01 0.30 -11.48
N LEU A 114 2.00 -0.09 -12.75
CA LEU A 114 3.05 -0.90 -13.36
C LEU A 114 4.36 -0.13 -13.55
N SER A 115 4.32 1.20 -13.66
CA SER A 115 5.52 2.04 -13.77
C SER A 115 6.42 2.02 -12.54
N GLY A 116 5.92 1.55 -11.40
CA GLY A 116 6.68 1.44 -10.16
C GLY A 116 7.38 0.11 -9.96
N GLY A 117 7.13 -0.88 -10.84
CA GLY A 117 7.76 -2.19 -10.75
C GLY A 117 7.23 -3.06 -9.62
N ALA A 118 7.89 -4.20 -9.39
CA ALA A 118 7.49 -5.20 -8.41
C ALA A 118 7.41 -4.64 -6.97
N TRP A 119 8.20 -3.62 -6.65
CA TRP A 119 8.15 -2.97 -5.33
C TRP A 119 6.78 -2.38 -5.00
N ARG A 120 6.02 -1.93 -6.00
CA ARG A 120 4.66 -1.39 -5.80
C ARG A 120 3.57 -2.45 -5.73
N ALA A 121 3.87 -3.68 -6.13
CA ALA A 121 2.90 -4.76 -6.09
C ALA A 121 2.49 -5.06 -4.64
N GLY A 122 1.18 -4.94 -4.36
CA GLY A 122 0.60 -5.19 -3.06
C GLY A 122 0.93 -4.18 -1.97
N GLN A 123 1.45 -3.01 -2.32
CA GLN A 123 1.64 -1.94 -1.34
C GLN A 123 0.30 -1.53 -0.70
N ARG A 124 0.31 -1.27 0.60
CA ARG A 124 -0.90 -0.95 1.40
C ARG A 124 -1.69 0.23 0.84
N ASP A 125 -1.00 1.24 0.32
CA ASP A 125 -1.62 2.42 -0.27
C ASP A 125 -2.29 2.11 -1.61
N PHE A 126 -1.75 1.12 -2.36
CA PHE A 126 -2.42 0.57 -3.54
C PHE A 126 -3.66 -0.24 -3.14
N LEU A 127 -3.54 -1.12 -2.14
CA LEU A 127 -4.69 -1.89 -1.63
C LEU A 127 -5.79 -0.97 -1.11
N LEU A 128 -5.44 0.13 -0.44
CA LEU A 128 -6.38 1.15 0.04
C LEU A 128 -7.21 1.78 -1.09
N CYS A 129 -6.65 1.93 -2.29
CA CYS A 129 -7.31 2.59 -3.42
C CYS A 129 -8.67 1.99 -3.78
N LEU A 130 -8.82 0.67 -3.75
CA LEU A 130 -10.11 0.01 -4.03
C LEU A 130 -11.18 0.45 -3.03
N PHE A 131 -10.86 0.49 -1.75
CA PHE A 131 -11.78 0.86 -0.70
C PHE A 131 -12.17 2.34 -0.75
N LEU A 132 -11.21 3.24 -1.02
CA LEU A 132 -11.49 4.67 -1.18
C LEU A 132 -12.40 4.91 -2.38
N LEU A 133 -12.11 4.27 -3.52
CA LEU A 133 -12.91 4.42 -4.72
C LEU A 133 -14.30 3.81 -4.57
N ALA A 134 -14.42 2.64 -3.93
CA ALA A 134 -15.71 2.00 -3.64
C ALA A 134 -16.56 2.87 -2.70
N GLY A 135 -15.92 3.49 -1.71
CA GLY A 135 -16.58 4.45 -0.83
C GLY A 135 -17.13 5.66 -1.59
N ALA A 136 -16.28 6.31 -2.40
CA ALA A 136 -16.69 7.43 -3.24
C ALA A 136 -17.78 7.04 -4.25
N TYR A 137 -17.65 5.85 -4.86
CA TYR A 137 -18.68 5.31 -5.79
C TYR A 137 -20.01 5.08 -5.09
N GLY A 138 -20.00 4.45 -3.90
CA GLY A 138 -21.19 4.21 -3.10
C GLY A 138 -21.92 5.50 -2.73
N VAL A 139 -21.17 6.53 -2.29
CA VAL A 139 -21.76 7.84 -1.98
C VAL A 139 -22.32 8.52 -3.24
N ALA A 140 -21.58 8.51 -4.35
CA ALA A 140 -22.06 9.07 -5.60
C ALA A 140 -23.36 8.38 -6.08
N ARG A 141 -23.38 7.04 -6.08
CA ARG A 141 -24.58 6.25 -6.44
C ARG A 141 -25.75 6.50 -5.49
N GLY A 142 -25.48 6.65 -4.18
CA GLY A 142 -26.49 7.00 -3.20
C GLY A 142 -27.14 8.37 -3.45
N LEU A 143 -26.38 9.31 -4.00
CA LEU A 143 -26.92 10.63 -4.40
C LEU A 143 -27.65 10.60 -5.74
N GLU A 144 -27.27 9.72 -6.65
CA GLU A 144 -27.87 9.60 -8.00
C GLU A 144 -29.16 8.77 -8.00
N GLN A 145 -29.35 7.89 -7.04
CA GLN A 145 -30.53 7.01 -6.96
C GLN A 145 -31.63 7.63 -6.08
N PRO A 146 -32.93 7.43 -6.40
CA PRO A 146 -34.04 7.91 -5.57
C PRO A 146 -33.98 7.34 -4.13
N ASP A 147 -33.78 6.02 -4.00
CA ASP A 147 -33.47 5.36 -2.71
C ASP A 147 -32.04 4.86 -2.72
N GLY A 148 -31.14 5.73 -2.27
CA GLY A 148 -29.69 5.47 -2.25
C GLY A 148 -29.17 4.88 -0.94
N ARG A 149 -30.06 4.39 -0.04
CA ARG A 149 -29.67 3.96 1.32
C ARG A 149 -28.62 2.87 1.32
N LEU A 150 -28.83 1.80 0.55
CA LEU A 150 -27.89 0.69 0.43
C LEU A 150 -26.54 1.13 -0.14
N ALA A 151 -26.55 2.06 -1.10
CA ALA A 151 -25.33 2.59 -1.68
C ALA A 151 -24.53 3.44 -0.68
N PHE A 152 -25.19 4.27 0.14
CA PHE A 152 -24.51 4.99 1.24
C PHE A 152 -23.91 4.04 2.27
N LEU A 153 -24.66 3.02 2.69
CA LEU A 153 -24.19 2.01 3.64
C LEU A 153 -22.99 1.24 3.06
N ALA A 154 -23.09 0.76 1.82
CA ALA A 154 -22.01 0.05 1.14
C ALA A 154 -20.75 0.92 0.97
N GLY A 155 -20.94 2.21 0.63
CA GLY A 155 -19.86 3.18 0.58
C GLY A 155 -19.18 3.35 1.94
N GLY A 156 -19.96 3.43 3.02
CA GLY A 156 -19.45 3.45 4.39
C GLY A 156 -18.65 2.20 4.73
N LEU A 157 -19.21 1.00 4.47
CA LEU A 157 -18.54 -0.30 4.71
C LEU A 157 -17.18 -0.37 4.00
N ALA A 158 -17.12 0.06 2.74
CA ALA A 158 -15.87 0.08 1.97
C ALA A 158 -14.83 1.01 2.63
N LEU A 159 -15.23 2.21 3.04
CA LEU A 159 -14.33 3.15 3.73
C LEU A 159 -13.88 2.60 5.09
N GLY A 160 -14.77 1.92 5.81
CA GLY A 160 -14.44 1.19 7.04
C GLY A 160 -13.37 0.12 6.83
N ALA A 161 -13.51 -0.68 5.77
CA ALA A 161 -12.48 -1.65 5.39
C ALA A 161 -11.14 -0.95 5.09
N GLY A 162 -11.16 0.18 4.37
CA GLY A 162 -9.97 1.00 4.12
C GLY A 162 -9.31 1.51 5.40
N MET A 163 -10.08 1.89 6.43
CA MET A 163 -9.54 2.32 7.73
C MET A 163 -8.78 1.21 8.46
N THR A 164 -9.14 -0.05 8.25
CA THR A 164 -8.43 -1.20 8.83
C THR A 164 -7.09 -1.49 8.15
N VAL A 165 -6.89 -0.98 6.91
CA VAL A 165 -5.62 -1.04 6.17
C VAL A 165 -4.75 0.18 6.51
N LYS A 166 -5.34 1.37 6.45
CA LYS A 166 -4.66 2.65 6.76
C LYS A 166 -5.63 3.57 7.52
N PRO A 167 -5.33 3.98 8.76
CA PRO A 167 -6.26 4.75 9.60
C PRO A 167 -6.58 6.13 9.01
N HIS A 168 -5.67 6.71 8.22
CA HIS A 168 -5.88 7.99 7.54
C HIS A 168 -7.10 7.99 6.61
N ALA A 169 -7.58 6.81 6.14
CA ALA A 169 -8.83 6.71 5.37
C ALA A 169 -10.05 7.29 6.12
N GLY A 170 -9.98 7.38 7.44
CA GLY A 170 -10.99 8.03 8.28
C GLY A 170 -11.24 9.49 7.91
N PHE A 171 -10.22 10.23 7.48
CA PHE A 171 -10.42 11.60 7.01
C PHE A 171 -11.28 11.65 5.72
N PHE A 172 -11.02 10.74 4.78
CA PHE A 172 -11.82 10.68 3.56
C PHE A 172 -13.24 10.13 3.82
N TRP A 173 -13.39 9.22 4.78
CA TRP A 173 -14.68 8.74 5.24
C TRP A 173 -15.56 9.89 5.78
N LEU A 174 -15.00 10.79 6.60
CA LEU A 174 -15.72 11.97 7.10
C LEU A 174 -16.10 12.92 5.96
N LEU A 175 -15.21 13.15 5.00
CA LEU A 175 -15.50 13.95 3.81
C LEU A 175 -16.64 13.32 2.97
N CYS A 176 -16.63 12.01 2.78
CA CYS A 176 -17.69 11.28 2.08
C CYS A 176 -19.04 11.40 2.81
N ALA A 177 -19.07 11.31 4.13
CA ALA A 177 -20.28 11.49 4.91
C ALA A 177 -20.83 12.92 4.81
N ALA A 178 -19.97 13.94 4.81
CA ALA A 178 -20.34 15.33 4.61
C ALA A 178 -20.92 15.56 3.21
N VAL A 179 -20.30 15.00 2.15
CA VAL A 179 -20.82 15.09 0.78
C VAL A 179 -22.18 14.38 0.65
N ALA A 180 -22.35 13.21 1.28
CA ALA A 180 -23.63 12.51 1.31
C ALA A 180 -24.73 13.36 1.96
N ALA A 181 -24.44 13.97 3.11
CA ALA A 181 -25.40 14.82 3.82
C ALA A 181 -25.77 16.07 3.01
N VAL A 182 -24.77 16.83 2.52
CA VAL A 182 -24.99 18.06 1.72
C VAL A 182 -25.71 17.73 0.42
N GLY A 183 -25.29 16.69 -0.29
CA GLY A 183 -25.91 16.27 -1.56
C GLY A 183 -27.36 15.81 -1.36
N ALA A 184 -27.66 15.03 -0.31
CA ALA A 184 -29.01 14.61 0.03
C ALA A 184 -29.90 15.82 0.35
N ARG A 185 -29.41 16.79 1.15
CA ARG A 185 -30.14 18.03 1.44
C ARG A 185 -30.48 18.83 0.17
N ARG A 186 -29.52 18.95 -0.77
CA ARG A 186 -29.73 19.65 -2.04
C ARG A 186 -30.79 18.95 -2.92
N ALA A 187 -30.91 17.62 -2.77
CA ALA A 187 -31.90 16.81 -3.45
C ALA A 187 -33.25 16.71 -2.69
N GLY A 188 -33.50 17.54 -1.65
CA GLY A 188 -34.69 17.49 -0.83
C GLY A 188 -34.84 16.25 0.07
N ARG A 189 -33.73 15.52 0.29
CA ARG A 189 -33.70 14.28 1.11
C ARG A 189 -33.08 14.54 2.49
N SER A 190 -33.27 13.61 3.43
CA SER A 190 -32.73 13.70 4.79
C SER A 190 -31.21 13.66 4.78
N ALA A 191 -30.55 14.80 5.05
CA ALA A 191 -29.10 14.93 5.21
C ALA A 191 -28.58 14.06 6.35
N GLY A 192 -29.25 14.09 7.51
CA GLY A 192 -28.84 13.30 8.67
C GLY A 192 -28.83 11.81 8.38
N ARG A 193 -29.86 11.28 7.71
CA ARG A 193 -29.91 9.86 7.34
C ARG A 193 -28.80 9.47 6.37
N ALA A 194 -28.55 10.26 5.32
CA ALA A 194 -27.48 9.97 4.35
C ALA A 194 -26.10 9.97 5.01
N GLY A 195 -25.78 10.98 5.80
CA GLY A 195 -24.53 11.03 6.55
C GLY A 195 -24.39 9.89 7.55
N ALA A 196 -25.46 9.61 8.33
CA ALA A 196 -25.45 8.55 9.34
C ALA A 196 -25.23 7.15 8.74
N LEU A 197 -25.77 6.86 7.53
CA LEU A 197 -25.54 5.59 6.83
C LEU A 197 -24.08 5.41 6.43
N VAL A 198 -23.43 6.48 5.93
CA VAL A 198 -22.00 6.43 5.60
C VAL A 198 -21.15 6.30 6.86
N LEU A 199 -21.49 7.06 7.92
CA LEU A 199 -20.76 7.00 9.20
C LEU A 199 -20.94 5.64 9.87
N GLY A 200 -22.18 5.17 10.01
CA GLY A 200 -22.47 3.89 10.63
C GLY A 200 -21.86 2.72 9.87
N GLY A 201 -22.00 2.70 8.53
CA GLY A 201 -21.36 1.69 7.69
C GLY A 201 -19.83 1.65 7.87
N GLY A 202 -19.19 2.83 7.98
CA GLY A 202 -17.75 2.93 8.16
C GLY A 202 -17.24 2.41 9.51
N LEU A 203 -18.08 2.34 10.53
CA LEU A 203 -17.70 1.79 11.83
C LEU A 203 -17.79 0.26 11.90
N VAL A 204 -18.59 -0.38 11.03
CA VAL A 204 -18.86 -1.83 11.12
C VAL A 204 -17.57 -2.65 10.97
N VAL A 205 -16.81 -2.44 9.88
CA VAL A 205 -15.61 -3.26 9.61
C VAL A 205 -14.52 -3.05 10.67
N PRO A 206 -14.17 -1.81 11.07
CA PRO A 206 -13.26 -1.59 12.19
C PRO A 206 -13.73 -2.25 13.50
N ALA A 207 -15.03 -2.18 13.82
CA ALA A 207 -15.58 -2.81 15.01
C ALA A 207 -15.42 -4.34 14.96
N LEU A 208 -15.69 -4.97 13.82
CA LEU A 208 -15.48 -6.42 13.62
C LEU A 208 -13.99 -6.80 13.76
N VAL A 209 -13.07 -6.00 13.23
CA VAL A 209 -11.63 -6.24 13.36
C VAL A 209 -11.17 -6.08 14.81
N VAL A 210 -11.67 -5.07 15.53
CA VAL A 210 -11.37 -4.89 16.96
C VAL A 210 -11.92 -6.06 17.78
N ALA A 211 -13.16 -6.49 17.52
CA ALA A 211 -13.76 -7.65 18.19
C ALA A 211 -12.98 -8.95 17.91
N TRP A 212 -12.53 -9.14 16.66
CA TRP A 212 -11.69 -10.27 16.27
C TRP A 212 -10.35 -10.27 17.01
N LEU A 213 -9.66 -9.11 17.09
CA LEU A 213 -8.41 -8.96 17.85
C LEU A 213 -8.62 -9.22 19.34
N ALA A 214 -9.70 -8.68 19.92
CA ALA A 214 -10.03 -8.87 21.34
C ALA A 214 -10.28 -10.34 21.65
N GLY A 215 -11.06 -11.02 20.81
CA GLY A 215 -11.35 -12.46 20.96
C GLY A 215 -10.13 -13.37 20.86
N ARG A 216 -9.05 -12.88 20.17
CA ARG A 216 -7.77 -13.61 20.08
C ARG A 216 -6.74 -13.15 21.13
N GLY A 217 -7.05 -12.20 21.99
CA GLY A 217 -6.10 -11.61 22.94
C GLY A 217 -5.06 -10.69 22.28
N GLY A 218 -5.30 -10.24 21.04
CA GLY A 218 -4.37 -9.37 20.30
C GLY A 218 -4.60 -7.87 20.48
N LEU A 219 -5.72 -7.47 21.07
CA LEU A 219 -6.09 -6.05 21.18
C LEU A 219 -5.16 -5.28 22.13
N ALA A 220 -4.88 -5.80 23.31
CA ALA A 220 -3.96 -5.16 24.25
C ALA A 220 -2.52 -5.05 23.69
N PRO A 221 -1.92 -6.11 23.10
CA PRO A 221 -0.65 -5.99 22.38
C PRO A 221 -0.68 -4.97 21.24
N CYS A 222 -1.77 -4.91 20.44
CA CYS A 222 -1.94 -3.92 19.38
C CYS A 222 -1.88 -2.49 19.93
N VAL A 223 -2.66 -2.21 20.97
CA VAL A 223 -2.68 -0.89 21.63
C VAL A 223 -1.29 -0.57 22.19
N ALA A 224 -0.62 -1.53 22.83
CA ALA A 224 0.72 -1.33 23.38
C ALA A 224 1.76 -0.99 22.29
N VAL A 225 1.72 -1.67 21.13
CA VAL A 225 2.61 -1.35 20.00
C VAL A 225 2.28 0.04 19.44
N LEU A 226 1.01 0.37 19.25
CA LEU A 226 0.60 1.65 18.69
C LEU A 226 0.98 2.81 19.61
N THR A 227 0.68 2.73 20.89
CA THR A 227 0.91 3.82 21.86
C THR A 227 2.33 3.85 22.42
N GLY A 228 2.97 2.70 22.57
CA GLY A 228 4.32 2.59 23.12
C GLY A 228 5.43 2.78 22.09
N TYR A 229 5.17 2.44 20.82
CA TYR A 229 6.20 2.51 19.79
C TYR A 229 5.80 3.34 18.58
N VAL A 230 4.65 3.05 17.93
CA VAL A 230 4.33 3.65 16.64
C VAL A 230 4.11 5.16 16.74
N LEU A 231 3.25 5.60 17.65
CA LEU A 231 2.92 7.02 17.81
C LEU A 231 4.12 7.85 18.34
N PRO A 232 4.84 7.42 19.41
CA PRO A 232 5.89 8.24 19.98
C PRO A 232 7.23 8.17 19.27
N LEU A 233 7.57 7.05 18.64
CA LEU A 233 8.90 6.81 18.07
C LEU A 233 8.86 6.64 16.55
N TYR A 234 8.19 5.60 16.04
CA TYR A 234 8.18 5.31 14.61
C TYR A 234 7.64 6.46 13.75
N SER A 235 6.68 7.22 14.26
CA SER A 235 6.16 8.39 13.56
C SER A 235 7.25 9.42 13.24
N GLN A 236 8.32 9.49 14.02
CA GLN A 236 9.46 10.40 13.87
C GLN A 236 10.57 9.85 12.97
N VAL A 237 10.71 8.49 12.89
CA VAL A 237 11.76 7.83 12.13
C VAL A 237 11.64 8.15 10.64
N GLY A 238 12.75 8.54 10.00
CA GLY A 238 12.82 8.81 8.55
C GLY A 238 11.88 9.91 8.06
N ARG A 239 11.54 10.87 8.90
CA ARG A 239 10.64 11.95 8.53
C ARG A 239 11.33 12.95 7.61
N VAL A 240 10.67 13.29 6.51
CA VAL A 240 11.14 14.30 5.54
C VAL A 240 10.11 15.42 5.42
N SER A 241 10.59 16.64 5.15
CA SER A 241 9.70 17.75 4.84
C SER A 241 8.96 17.49 3.51
N VAL A 242 7.77 18.07 3.36
CA VAL A 242 7.02 17.97 2.09
C VAL A 242 7.86 18.49 0.92
N LEU A 243 8.59 19.60 1.11
CA LEU A 243 9.50 20.13 0.09
C LEU A 243 10.69 19.20 -0.16
N GLY A 244 11.24 18.54 0.87
CA GLY A 244 12.27 17.51 0.74
C GLY A 244 11.77 16.28 -0.03
N ALA A 245 10.55 15.84 0.25
CA ALA A 245 9.89 14.76 -0.47
C ALA A 245 9.60 15.08 -1.95
N THR A 246 9.54 16.36 -2.33
CA THR A 246 9.39 16.78 -3.73
C THR A 246 10.69 16.71 -4.55
N ARG A 247 11.82 16.32 -3.94
CA ARG A 247 13.07 16.01 -4.66
C ARG A 247 12.98 14.72 -5.48
N TRP A 248 11.77 14.31 -5.81
CA TRP A 248 11.51 13.16 -6.65
C TRP A 248 12.22 13.26 -7.99
N HIS A 249 12.46 12.11 -8.58
CA HIS A 249 12.90 12.03 -9.96
C HIS A 249 12.02 12.90 -10.87
N ALA A 250 12.60 13.50 -11.89
CA ALA A 250 11.91 14.42 -12.81
C ALA A 250 10.61 13.82 -13.38
N TRP A 251 10.58 12.51 -13.64
CA TRP A 251 9.41 11.80 -14.14
C TRP A 251 8.21 11.86 -13.17
N GLY A 252 8.45 11.77 -11.86
CA GLY A 252 7.38 11.85 -10.85
C GLY A 252 6.73 13.24 -10.84
N ARG A 253 7.55 14.30 -10.90
CA ARG A 253 7.03 15.67 -11.00
C ARG A 253 6.22 15.90 -12.28
N ALA A 254 6.73 15.40 -13.42
CA ALA A 254 6.02 15.48 -14.69
C ALA A 254 4.69 14.72 -14.64
N THR A 255 4.69 13.51 -14.10
CA THR A 255 3.48 12.68 -13.97
C THR A 255 2.40 13.39 -13.15
N PHE A 256 2.72 13.83 -11.93
CA PHE A 256 1.73 14.48 -11.06
C PHE A 256 1.34 15.89 -11.53
N GLY A 257 2.26 16.63 -12.17
CA GLY A 257 1.93 17.91 -12.81
C GLY A 257 0.93 17.76 -13.95
N LEU A 258 1.15 16.78 -14.84
CA LEU A 258 0.24 16.48 -15.95
C LEU A 258 -1.12 15.94 -15.45
N LEU A 259 -1.12 15.02 -14.47
CA LEU A 259 -2.34 14.50 -13.86
C LEU A 259 -3.15 15.61 -13.18
N ALA A 260 -2.51 16.48 -12.42
CA ALA A 260 -3.17 17.62 -11.77
C ALA A 260 -3.73 18.60 -12.82
N GLY A 261 -2.97 18.90 -13.89
CA GLY A 261 -3.42 19.71 -15.00
C GLY A 261 -4.67 19.13 -15.67
N LEU A 262 -4.69 17.82 -15.96
CA LEU A 262 -5.86 17.12 -16.49
C LEU A 262 -7.04 17.16 -15.50
N GLY A 263 -6.79 16.95 -14.22
CA GLY A 263 -7.84 17.04 -13.18
C GLY A 263 -8.49 18.41 -13.14
N LEU A 264 -7.69 19.49 -13.15
CA LEU A 264 -8.18 20.86 -13.19
C LEU A 264 -8.98 21.18 -14.46
N LEU A 265 -8.50 20.72 -15.61
CA LEU A 265 -9.23 20.84 -16.87
C LEU A 265 -10.57 20.09 -16.83
N GLY A 266 -10.58 18.91 -16.20
CA GLY A 266 -11.79 18.10 -15.98
C GLY A 266 -12.82 18.80 -15.09
N LEU A 267 -12.38 19.38 -13.98
CA LEU A 267 -13.25 20.16 -13.08
C LEU A 267 -13.87 21.36 -13.79
N ARG A 268 -13.05 22.13 -14.54
CA ARG A 268 -13.53 23.28 -15.33
C ARG A 268 -14.44 22.91 -16.50
N ALA A 269 -14.37 21.65 -16.95
CA ALA A 269 -15.22 21.16 -18.04
C ALA A 269 -16.65 20.82 -17.59
N SER A 270 -16.94 20.75 -16.30
CA SER A 270 -18.12 20.13 -15.73
C SER A 270 -19.20 21.11 -15.28
N PRO A 271 -20.49 20.72 -15.21
CA PRO A 271 -21.55 21.55 -14.64
C PRO A 271 -21.24 21.83 -13.16
N ALA A 272 -21.88 22.87 -12.63
CA ALA A 272 -21.60 23.44 -11.30
C ALA A 272 -21.61 22.44 -10.12
N TRP A 273 -22.30 21.29 -10.25
CA TRP A 273 -22.33 20.27 -9.23
C TRP A 273 -22.42 18.86 -9.85
N SER A 274 -21.36 18.09 -9.70
CA SER A 274 -21.36 16.64 -9.94
C SER A 274 -20.80 15.95 -8.69
N PRO A 275 -21.59 15.11 -7.98
CA PRO A 275 -21.11 14.39 -6.80
C PRO A 275 -19.83 13.62 -7.07
N ARG A 276 -19.70 13.01 -8.25
CA ARG A 276 -18.50 12.24 -8.64
C ARG A 276 -17.26 13.11 -8.75
N LEU A 277 -17.37 14.27 -9.38
CA LEU A 277 -16.22 15.17 -9.54
C LEU A 277 -15.85 15.86 -8.22
N VAL A 278 -16.84 16.20 -7.40
CA VAL A 278 -16.58 16.72 -6.03
C VAL A 278 -15.87 15.68 -5.17
N LEU A 279 -16.36 14.44 -5.15
CA LEU A 279 -15.72 13.36 -4.40
C LEU A 279 -14.31 13.05 -4.92
N ALA A 280 -14.11 13.07 -6.24
CA ALA A 280 -12.78 12.87 -6.83
C ALA A 280 -11.83 14.04 -6.50
N ALA A 281 -12.31 15.29 -6.51
CA ALA A 281 -11.50 16.45 -6.11
C ALA A 281 -11.12 16.40 -4.63
N LEU A 282 -12.10 16.09 -3.76
CA LEU A 282 -11.82 15.89 -2.32
C LEU A 282 -10.92 14.70 -2.06
N GLY A 283 -11.05 13.63 -2.86
CA GLY A 283 -10.17 12.47 -2.82
C GLY A 283 -8.73 12.81 -3.25
N ALA A 284 -8.54 13.67 -4.25
CA ALA A 284 -7.23 14.15 -4.64
C ALA A 284 -6.59 15.03 -3.53
N LEU A 285 -7.37 15.93 -2.93
CA LEU A 285 -6.93 16.72 -1.77
C LEU A 285 -6.58 15.82 -0.58
N TYR A 286 -7.41 14.81 -0.29
CA TYR A 286 -7.11 13.79 0.71
C TYR A 286 -5.81 13.05 0.37
N GLY A 287 -5.61 12.65 -0.88
CA GLY A 287 -4.39 11.95 -1.31
C GLY A 287 -3.13 12.79 -1.11
N ALA A 288 -3.19 14.10 -1.37
CA ALA A 288 -2.10 15.02 -1.08
C ALA A 288 -1.86 15.17 0.44
N ALA A 289 -2.92 15.32 1.22
CA ALA A 289 -2.84 15.39 2.68
C ALA A 289 -2.33 14.07 3.28
N HIS A 290 -2.78 12.93 2.78
CA HIS A 290 -2.34 11.59 3.17
C HIS A 290 -0.82 11.41 3.00
N PHE A 291 -0.27 11.84 1.86
CA PHE A 291 1.16 11.85 1.62
C PHE A 291 1.91 12.77 2.60
N ALA A 292 1.43 14.00 2.77
CA ALA A 292 2.05 14.97 3.65
C ALA A 292 2.03 14.56 5.13
N LEU A 293 0.91 14.00 5.61
CA LEU A 293 0.74 13.57 6.99
C LEU A 293 1.64 12.38 7.36
N GLN A 294 1.86 11.45 6.44
CA GLN A 294 2.78 10.34 6.68
C GLN A 294 4.24 10.80 6.83
N GLY A 295 4.65 11.87 6.14
CA GLY A 295 5.94 12.52 6.31
C GLY A 295 7.16 11.65 5.99
N LYS A 296 7.00 10.53 5.28
CA LYS A 296 8.08 9.61 4.90
C LYS A 296 8.61 9.85 3.48
N GLY A 297 7.83 10.53 2.64
CA GLY A 297 8.21 10.83 1.25
C GLY A 297 8.28 9.60 0.32
N TRP A 298 7.71 8.46 0.69
CA TRP A 298 7.72 7.26 -0.13
C TRP A 298 6.71 7.35 -1.27
N GLU A 299 7.14 7.03 -2.49
CA GLU A 299 6.34 7.20 -3.70
C GLU A 299 4.99 6.45 -3.67
N TYR A 300 4.93 5.28 -3.06
CA TYR A 300 3.69 4.52 -2.97
C TYR A 300 2.61 5.22 -2.11
N GLN A 301 2.99 6.16 -1.25
CA GLN A 301 2.03 6.96 -0.48
C GLN A 301 1.21 7.93 -1.35
N LEU A 302 1.59 8.08 -2.62
CA LEU A 302 0.87 8.89 -3.62
C LEU A 302 -0.26 8.15 -4.33
N TYR A 303 -0.47 6.86 -4.06
CA TYR A 303 -1.53 6.09 -4.71
C TYR A 303 -2.93 6.73 -4.59
N PRO A 304 -3.39 7.19 -3.42
CA PRO A 304 -4.68 7.86 -3.32
C PRO A 304 -4.77 9.12 -4.18
N LEU A 305 -3.69 9.92 -4.26
CA LEU A 305 -3.63 11.10 -5.12
C LEU A 305 -3.73 10.71 -6.59
N ALA A 306 -2.92 9.74 -7.04
CA ALA A 306 -2.94 9.25 -8.42
C ALA A 306 -4.33 8.71 -8.81
N LEU A 307 -4.96 7.91 -7.93
CA LEU A 307 -6.29 7.36 -8.15
C LEU A 307 -7.32 8.44 -8.49
N PHE A 308 -7.43 9.44 -7.63
CA PHE A 308 -8.47 10.46 -7.79
C PHE A 308 -8.14 11.48 -8.89
N LEU A 309 -6.88 11.72 -9.19
CA LEU A 309 -6.49 12.49 -10.37
C LEU A 309 -6.82 11.72 -11.67
N CYS A 310 -6.60 10.40 -11.70
CA CYS A 310 -7.05 9.55 -12.80
C CYS A 310 -8.59 9.49 -12.91
N ALA A 311 -9.33 9.66 -11.81
CA ALA A 311 -10.80 9.76 -11.83
C ALA A 311 -11.30 11.11 -12.39
N LEU A 312 -10.55 12.20 -12.22
CA LEU A 312 -10.87 13.53 -12.75
C LEU A 312 -10.51 13.68 -14.23
N ALA A 313 -9.42 13.08 -14.67
CA ALA A 313 -8.83 13.26 -15.99
C ALA A 313 -9.82 12.99 -17.17
N PRO A 314 -10.68 11.95 -17.15
CA PRO A 314 -11.63 11.67 -18.23
C PRO A 314 -12.56 12.82 -18.57
N ALA A 315 -12.98 13.62 -17.59
CA ALA A 315 -13.85 14.75 -17.80
C ALA A 315 -13.19 15.88 -18.63
N ALA A 316 -11.86 15.96 -18.66
CA ALA A 316 -11.14 16.96 -19.45
C ALA A 316 -11.30 16.78 -20.97
N VAL A 317 -11.51 15.53 -21.42
CA VAL A 317 -11.57 15.14 -22.84
C VAL A 317 -12.98 14.73 -23.29
N ALA A 318 -13.96 14.70 -22.36
CA ALA A 318 -15.34 14.31 -22.64
C ALA A 318 -15.95 15.15 -23.76
N ARG A 319 -16.67 14.48 -24.67
CA ARG A 319 -17.52 15.15 -25.70
C ARG A 319 -18.86 15.44 -25.06
N ARG A 320 -19.22 16.70 -24.95
CA ARG A 320 -20.60 17.11 -24.61
C ARG A 320 -21.38 17.35 -25.86
N ALA A 321 -22.58 16.82 -25.88
CA ALA A 321 -23.59 17.14 -26.88
C ALA A 321 -24.30 18.46 -26.48
N ASP A 322 -23.56 19.57 -26.46
CA ASP A 322 -24.17 20.87 -26.21
C ASP A 322 -24.61 21.47 -27.55
N GLY A 323 -25.93 21.67 -27.73
CA GLY A 323 -26.54 22.31 -28.90
C GLY A 323 -26.28 23.82 -29.05
N SER A 324 -25.47 24.44 -28.14
CA SER A 324 -25.19 25.88 -28.18
C SER A 324 -23.96 26.17 -29.04
N ARG A 325 -24.17 26.66 -30.24
CA ARG A 325 -23.17 27.08 -31.24
C ARG A 325 -22.82 28.59 -31.12
N THR A 326 -22.27 29.05 -29.98
CA THR A 326 -21.66 30.39 -29.98
C THR A 326 -20.19 30.28 -30.31
N ARG A 327 -19.74 30.81 -31.48
CA ARG A 327 -18.39 30.65 -32.05
C ARG A 327 -17.20 30.88 -31.09
N PRO A 328 -17.09 31.98 -30.32
CA PRO A 328 -15.88 32.21 -29.51
C PRO A 328 -15.68 31.20 -28.35
N ALA A 329 -16.77 30.66 -27.82
CA ALA A 329 -16.70 29.60 -26.79
C ALA A 329 -16.31 28.21 -27.35
N ALA A 330 -16.53 27.99 -28.66
CA ALA A 330 -16.16 26.74 -29.34
C ALA A 330 -14.65 26.62 -29.52
N ASP A 331 -13.92 27.71 -29.84
CA ASP A 331 -12.49 27.72 -30.07
C ASP A 331 -11.72 27.45 -28.76
N LEU A 332 -12.12 28.06 -27.67
CA LEU A 332 -11.48 27.80 -26.35
C LEU A 332 -11.70 26.36 -25.86
N ARG A 333 -12.86 25.76 -26.18
CA ARG A 333 -13.14 24.34 -25.87
C ARG A 333 -12.28 23.40 -26.70
N GLY A 334 -12.05 23.72 -27.97
CA GLY A 334 -11.16 22.99 -28.90
C GLY A 334 -9.72 22.98 -28.39
N ILE A 335 -9.19 24.16 -28.06
CA ILE A 335 -7.84 24.33 -27.53
C ILE A 335 -7.66 23.56 -26.22
N ARG A 336 -8.59 23.74 -25.26
CA ARG A 336 -8.54 23.01 -23.98
C ARG A 336 -8.49 21.49 -24.16
N ARG A 337 -9.31 20.98 -25.08
CA ARG A 337 -9.34 19.56 -25.37
C ARG A 337 -8.07 19.08 -26.06
N ALA A 338 -7.48 19.86 -26.97
CA ALA A 338 -6.21 19.56 -27.61
C ALA A 338 -5.07 19.50 -26.57
N VAL A 339 -5.02 20.48 -25.66
CA VAL A 339 -4.07 20.49 -24.54
C VAL A 339 -4.25 19.26 -23.64
N ALA A 340 -5.48 18.90 -23.30
CA ALA A 340 -5.76 17.72 -22.49
C ALA A 340 -5.31 16.42 -23.20
N LEU A 341 -5.55 16.30 -24.50
CA LEU A 341 -5.11 15.14 -25.28
C LEU A 341 -3.58 15.05 -25.38
N ALA A 342 -2.89 16.17 -25.56
CA ALA A 342 -1.43 16.24 -25.58
C ALA A 342 -0.83 15.85 -24.22
N ALA A 343 -1.38 16.40 -23.13
CA ALA A 343 -0.97 16.03 -21.78
C ALA A 343 -1.20 14.53 -21.48
N TRP A 344 -2.31 13.98 -21.94
CA TRP A 344 -2.61 12.55 -21.79
C TRP A 344 -1.64 11.67 -22.58
N ALA A 345 -1.38 12.02 -23.86
CA ALA A 345 -0.39 11.29 -24.68
C ALA A 345 1.00 11.30 -24.02
N LEU A 346 1.43 12.46 -23.51
CA LEU A 346 2.70 12.58 -22.80
C LEU A 346 2.74 11.72 -21.53
N LEU A 347 1.63 11.68 -20.76
CA LEU A 347 1.53 10.79 -19.59
C LEU A 347 1.68 9.32 -19.96
N VAL A 348 1.02 8.88 -21.03
CA VAL A 348 1.13 7.49 -21.51
C VAL A 348 2.57 7.17 -21.91
N LEU A 349 3.26 8.10 -22.55
CA LEU A 349 4.68 7.93 -22.93
C LEU A 349 5.57 7.87 -21.69
N VAL A 350 5.41 8.79 -20.75
CA VAL A 350 6.22 8.84 -19.51
C VAL A 350 6.02 7.59 -18.66
N LEU A 351 4.77 7.22 -18.40
CA LEU A 351 4.47 6.04 -17.60
C LEU A 351 4.81 4.74 -18.32
N GLY A 352 4.67 4.71 -19.65
CA GLY A 352 5.07 3.59 -20.48
C GLY A 352 6.58 3.37 -20.46
N ALA A 353 7.36 4.40 -20.67
CA ALA A 353 8.82 4.33 -20.61
C ALA A 353 9.30 3.84 -19.23
N LYS A 354 8.74 4.40 -18.16
CA LYS A 354 9.01 3.95 -16.78
C LYS A 354 8.57 2.52 -16.51
N GLY A 355 7.42 2.12 -17.05
CA GLY A 355 6.96 0.74 -16.93
C GLY A 355 7.88 -0.27 -17.63
N VAL A 356 8.45 0.09 -18.78
CA VAL A 356 9.43 -0.74 -19.46
C VAL A 356 10.73 -0.84 -18.65
N GLU A 357 11.24 0.28 -18.13
CA GLU A 357 12.42 0.32 -17.26
C GLU A 357 12.21 -0.50 -15.96
N ALA A 358 11.02 -0.44 -15.39
CA ALA A 358 10.67 -1.07 -14.11
C ALA A 358 10.36 -2.58 -14.19
N ARG A 359 10.41 -3.20 -15.40
CA ARG A 359 10.06 -4.62 -15.57
C ARG A 359 11.03 -5.55 -14.85
N GLU A 360 12.33 -5.27 -14.93
CA GLU A 360 13.39 -6.14 -14.41
C GLU A 360 14.52 -5.31 -13.78
N PRO A 361 14.26 -4.56 -12.69
CA PRO A 361 15.32 -3.81 -12.05
C PRO A 361 16.30 -4.76 -11.34
N GLU A 362 17.61 -4.50 -11.52
CA GLU A 362 18.71 -5.36 -11.01
C GLU A 362 18.58 -5.61 -9.49
N TRP A 363 18.22 -4.59 -8.72
CA TRP A 363 18.10 -4.72 -7.26
C TRP A 363 17.01 -5.73 -6.83
N ILE A 364 15.94 -5.91 -7.62
CA ILE A 364 14.90 -6.91 -7.36
C ILE A 364 15.44 -8.30 -7.65
N ALA A 365 16.13 -8.46 -8.78
CA ALA A 365 16.77 -9.72 -9.15
C ALA A 365 17.83 -10.13 -8.11
N GLU A 366 18.63 -9.18 -7.66
CA GLU A 366 19.62 -9.40 -6.59
C GLU A 366 18.96 -9.84 -5.27
N LYS A 367 17.91 -9.15 -4.85
CA LYS A 367 17.15 -9.53 -3.64
C LYS A 367 16.53 -10.92 -3.78
N ALA A 368 15.98 -11.27 -4.93
CA ALA A 368 15.45 -12.61 -5.19
C ALA A 368 16.55 -13.70 -5.14
N ARG A 369 17.75 -13.41 -5.70
CA ARG A 369 18.90 -14.31 -5.59
C ARG A 369 19.37 -14.48 -4.14
N ARG A 370 19.38 -13.40 -3.36
CA ARG A 370 19.71 -13.41 -1.93
C ARG A 370 18.76 -14.29 -1.13
N VAL A 371 17.44 -14.14 -1.34
CA VAL A 371 16.42 -14.99 -0.71
C VAL A 371 16.62 -16.46 -1.06
N ALA A 372 16.88 -16.78 -2.34
CA ALA A 372 17.14 -18.15 -2.78
C ALA A 372 18.42 -18.74 -2.16
N ALA A 373 19.49 -17.94 -2.08
CA ALA A 373 20.75 -18.35 -1.42
C ALA A 373 20.53 -18.62 0.07
N LEU A 374 19.89 -17.69 0.78
CA LEU A 374 19.59 -17.85 2.21
C LEU A 374 18.70 -19.08 2.48
N THR A 375 17.68 -19.30 1.66
CA THR A 375 16.81 -20.48 1.77
C THR A 375 17.61 -21.78 1.66
N ARG A 376 18.55 -21.86 0.70
CA ARG A 376 19.41 -23.01 0.49
C ARG A 376 20.41 -23.21 1.65
N ASP A 377 21.00 -22.12 2.14
CA ASP A 377 22.03 -22.17 3.19
C ASP A 377 21.45 -22.46 4.58
N LEU A 378 20.18 -22.07 4.83
CA LEU A 378 19.47 -22.39 6.08
C LEU A 378 18.95 -23.84 6.12
N ALA A 379 18.54 -24.39 5.00
CA ALA A 379 17.89 -25.70 4.96
C ALA A 379 18.67 -26.83 5.68
N PRO A 380 20.01 -26.97 5.52
CA PRO A 380 20.77 -27.99 6.21
C PRO A 380 21.04 -27.71 7.68
N LEU A 381 20.87 -26.46 8.14
CA LEU A 381 21.19 -26.02 9.51
C LEU A 381 20.00 -26.13 10.46
N VAL A 382 18.78 -26.34 9.94
CA VAL A 382 17.54 -26.27 10.72
C VAL A 382 16.80 -27.59 10.67
N ARG A 383 16.54 -28.20 11.80
CA ARG A 383 15.74 -29.43 11.93
C ARG A 383 14.26 -29.12 12.02
N PRO A 384 13.37 -30.06 11.71
CA PRO A 384 11.93 -29.89 11.90
C PRO A 384 11.58 -29.45 13.33
N GLY A 385 10.78 -28.37 13.44
CA GLY A 385 10.36 -27.81 14.73
C GLY A 385 11.31 -26.77 15.35
N GLU A 386 12.52 -26.62 14.80
CA GLU A 386 13.44 -25.55 15.25
C GLU A 386 13.05 -24.19 14.66
N THR A 387 13.51 -23.13 15.29
CA THR A 387 13.26 -21.74 14.92
C THR A 387 14.52 -21.07 14.38
N VAL A 388 14.32 -19.99 13.63
CA VAL A 388 15.42 -19.13 13.14
C VAL A 388 15.07 -17.68 13.43
N GLN A 389 15.96 -16.93 14.08
CA GLN A 389 15.80 -15.48 14.23
C GLN A 389 16.44 -14.75 13.05
N VAL A 390 15.71 -13.81 12.48
CA VAL A 390 16.25 -12.94 11.44
C VAL A 390 16.38 -11.51 11.98
N LEU A 391 17.53 -10.90 11.75
CA LEU A 391 17.81 -9.48 12.01
C LEU A 391 17.94 -8.79 10.65
N ASP A 392 16.82 -8.27 10.18
CA ASP A 392 16.63 -7.75 8.82
C ASP A 392 15.60 -6.62 8.83
N THR A 393 15.71 -5.68 7.93
CA THR A 393 14.67 -4.69 7.67
C THR A 393 13.76 -5.16 6.54
N THR A 394 14.30 -5.31 5.34
CA THR A 394 13.58 -5.80 4.14
C THR A 394 14.50 -6.57 3.19
N GLY A 395 15.68 -7.00 3.61
CA GLY A 395 16.70 -7.64 2.77
C GLY A 395 16.31 -9.02 2.24
N GLY A 396 15.29 -9.66 2.84
CA GLY A 396 14.71 -10.92 2.37
C GLY A 396 14.70 -12.06 3.37
N GLY A 397 15.10 -11.80 4.62
CA GLY A 397 15.18 -12.83 5.67
C GLY A 397 13.83 -13.44 5.99
N ILE A 398 12.83 -12.63 6.26
CA ILE A 398 11.46 -13.12 6.52
C ILE A 398 10.87 -13.84 5.30
N HIS A 399 11.22 -13.45 4.09
CA HIS A 399 10.79 -14.16 2.89
C HIS A 399 11.40 -15.57 2.82
N ALA A 400 12.67 -15.73 3.18
CA ALA A 400 13.29 -17.06 3.27
C ALA A 400 12.63 -17.93 4.35
N LEU A 401 12.33 -17.37 5.53
CA LEU A 401 11.58 -18.09 6.57
C LEU A 401 10.19 -18.54 6.09
N LEU A 402 9.47 -17.67 5.39
CA LEU A 402 8.16 -18.00 4.81
C LEU A 402 8.26 -19.17 3.82
N ARG A 403 9.28 -19.18 2.94
CA ARG A 403 9.54 -20.27 2.00
C ARG A 403 9.87 -21.59 2.67
N LEU A 404 10.56 -21.56 3.79
CA LEU A 404 10.94 -22.75 4.57
C LEU A 404 9.87 -23.17 5.59
N GLY A 405 8.83 -22.36 5.80
CA GLY A 405 7.82 -22.61 6.83
C GLY A 405 8.39 -22.51 8.25
N LEU A 406 9.40 -21.65 8.47
CA LEU A 406 10.09 -21.51 9.73
C LEU A 406 9.52 -20.36 10.58
N ARG A 407 9.41 -20.58 11.89
CA ARG A 407 9.03 -19.56 12.87
C ARG A 407 10.27 -18.89 13.46
N GLN A 408 10.09 -17.68 13.97
CA GLN A 408 11.06 -17.03 14.85
C GLN A 408 10.79 -17.36 16.31
N PRO A 409 11.83 -17.40 17.17
CA PRO A 409 11.67 -17.61 18.60
C PRO A 409 11.12 -16.35 19.31
N THR A 410 11.28 -15.18 18.67
CA THR A 410 10.80 -13.90 19.18
C THR A 410 9.77 -13.28 18.25
N ARG A 411 9.05 -12.28 18.72
CA ARG A 411 8.05 -11.56 17.91
C ARG A 411 8.64 -10.54 16.93
N PHE A 412 9.94 -10.29 16.94
CA PHE A 412 10.56 -9.22 16.15
C PHE A 412 10.81 -9.65 14.72
N ILE A 413 9.98 -9.17 13.79
CA ILE A 413 10.10 -9.44 12.34
C ILE A 413 10.92 -8.38 11.59
N TYR A 414 11.30 -7.30 12.27
CA TYR A 414 12.24 -6.28 11.81
C TYR A 414 13.29 -6.02 12.87
N ASP A 415 14.48 -5.62 12.45
CA ASP A 415 15.54 -5.21 13.35
C ASP A 415 15.71 -3.69 13.50
N PHE A 416 15.20 -2.89 12.56
CA PHE A 416 15.37 -1.44 12.57
C PHE A 416 14.82 -0.75 13.82
N HIS A 417 13.86 -1.36 14.50
CA HIS A 417 13.33 -0.87 15.77
C HIS A 417 14.41 -0.64 16.82
N PHE A 418 15.45 -1.46 16.80
CA PHE A 418 16.52 -1.46 17.80
C PHE A 418 17.56 -0.36 17.59
N PHE A 419 17.65 0.20 16.38
CA PHE A 419 18.74 1.09 15.98
C PHE A 419 18.31 2.55 15.81
N HIS A 420 17.00 2.82 15.83
CA HIS A 420 16.45 4.16 15.93
C HIS A 420 16.20 4.51 17.40
N HIS A 421 16.70 5.67 17.86
CA HIS A 421 16.55 6.13 19.24
C HIS A 421 17.04 5.13 20.31
N PRO A 422 18.30 4.62 20.21
CA PRO A 422 18.80 3.53 21.08
C PRO A 422 18.77 3.87 22.57
N ASP A 423 18.84 5.17 22.93
CA ASP A 423 18.83 5.64 24.32
C ASP A 423 17.41 5.75 24.91
N ASP A 424 16.35 5.61 24.09
CA ASP A 424 14.99 5.65 24.60
C ASP A 424 14.73 4.41 25.49
N PRO A 425 14.16 4.59 26.70
CA PRO A 425 13.88 3.45 27.60
C PRO A 425 13.02 2.35 26.97
N ARG A 426 12.10 2.70 26.06
CA ARG A 426 11.25 1.75 25.35
C ARG A 426 12.05 0.90 24.39
N ILE A 427 13.04 1.48 23.68
CA ILE A 427 13.92 0.74 22.77
C ILE A 427 14.85 -0.16 23.58
N ARG A 428 15.38 0.30 24.71
CA ARG A 428 16.16 -0.56 25.63
C ARG A 428 15.34 -1.74 26.12
N ALA A 429 14.06 -1.54 26.46
CA ALA A 429 13.17 -2.63 26.85
C ALA A 429 12.95 -3.64 25.72
N LEU A 430 12.75 -3.19 24.46
CA LEU A 430 12.62 -4.09 23.31
C LEU A 430 13.91 -4.85 23.01
N ARG A 431 15.08 -4.22 23.17
CA ARG A 431 16.38 -4.89 23.06
C ARG A 431 16.55 -5.98 24.13
N ALA A 432 16.23 -5.67 25.38
CA ALA A 432 16.27 -6.64 26.47
C ALA A 432 15.32 -7.82 26.22
N GLU A 433 14.12 -7.56 25.71
CA GLU A 433 13.14 -8.59 25.33
C GLU A 433 13.69 -9.51 24.23
N LEU A 434 14.33 -8.95 23.18
CA LEU A 434 14.94 -9.77 22.12
C LEU A 434 16.01 -10.72 22.70
N VAL A 435 16.95 -10.19 23.48
CA VAL A 435 18.06 -10.97 24.04
C VAL A 435 17.55 -12.05 25.00
N ALA A 436 16.60 -11.69 25.87
CA ALA A 436 15.95 -12.64 26.78
C ALA A 436 15.18 -13.73 26.01
N GLY A 437 14.51 -13.37 24.92
CA GLY A 437 13.80 -14.32 24.06
C GLY A 437 14.74 -15.32 23.38
N LEU A 438 15.88 -14.85 22.87
CA LEU A 438 16.91 -15.70 22.29
C LEU A 438 17.55 -16.65 23.32
N ALA A 439 17.71 -16.19 24.56
CA ALA A 439 18.24 -17.02 25.64
C ALA A 439 17.22 -18.07 26.13
N ALA A 440 15.94 -17.69 26.24
CA ALA A 440 14.87 -18.59 26.69
C ALA A 440 14.50 -19.64 25.64
N HIS A 441 14.54 -19.28 24.37
CA HIS A 441 14.18 -20.14 23.24
C HIS A 441 15.28 -20.07 22.16
N PRO A 442 16.45 -20.72 22.39
CA PRO A 442 17.58 -20.61 21.49
C PRO A 442 17.24 -21.16 20.10
N PRO A 443 17.31 -20.33 19.03
CA PRO A 443 17.06 -20.78 17.66
C PRO A 443 18.21 -21.67 17.16
N ALA A 444 17.95 -22.43 16.09
CA ALA A 444 19.01 -23.15 15.36
C ALA A 444 20.01 -22.17 14.72
N ALA A 445 19.53 -21.01 14.29
CA ALA A 445 20.39 -19.97 13.71
C ALA A 445 19.83 -18.57 13.96
N VAL A 446 20.76 -17.60 13.98
CA VAL A 446 20.46 -16.17 13.89
C VAL A 446 21.07 -15.65 12.59
N VAL A 447 20.22 -15.03 11.74
CA VAL A 447 20.65 -14.46 10.46
C VAL A 447 20.73 -12.95 10.60
N VAL A 448 21.91 -12.39 10.30
CA VAL A 448 22.16 -10.94 10.34
C VAL A 448 22.35 -10.45 8.91
N PHE A 449 21.53 -9.50 8.48
CA PHE A 449 21.66 -8.89 7.16
C PHE A 449 22.59 -7.68 7.17
N GLU A 450 23.27 -7.45 6.06
CA GLU A 450 24.08 -6.25 5.84
C GLU A 450 23.17 -5.02 5.61
N GLU A 451 22.15 -5.18 4.75
CA GLU A 451 21.14 -4.15 4.49
C GLU A 451 20.40 -3.82 5.79
N SER A 452 20.40 -2.54 6.19
CA SER A 452 19.84 -2.07 7.45
C SER A 452 19.24 -0.67 7.33
N TRP A 453 18.35 -0.32 8.25
CA TRP A 453 17.82 1.02 8.39
C TRP A 453 17.88 1.46 9.88
N PRO A 454 18.71 2.45 10.24
CA PRO A 454 19.62 3.23 9.38
C PRO A 454 20.72 2.39 8.71
N GLU A 455 21.33 2.91 7.64
CA GLU A 455 22.35 2.24 6.84
C GLU A 455 23.68 2.16 7.60
N LEU A 456 23.81 1.17 8.49
CA LEU A 456 24.97 0.93 9.34
C LEU A 456 25.67 -0.40 8.99
N GLY A 457 25.13 -1.18 8.08
CA GLY A 457 25.67 -2.49 7.74
C GLY A 457 25.75 -3.42 8.96
N TYR A 458 26.77 -4.29 9.00
CA TYR A 458 27.04 -5.16 10.15
C TYR A 458 27.52 -4.40 11.39
N ASP A 459 28.06 -3.19 11.23
CA ASP A 459 28.61 -2.38 12.33
C ASP A 459 27.53 -1.94 13.32
N ARG A 460 26.23 -2.02 12.92
CA ARG A 460 25.13 -1.77 13.84
C ARG A 460 25.11 -2.70 15.06
N LEU A 461 25.73 -3.88 14.97
CA LEU A 461 25.85 -4.78 16.11
C LEU A 461 26.69 -4.17 17.24
N ALA A 462 27.68 -3.33 16.92
CA ALA A 462 28.45 -2.61 17.94
C ALA A 462 27.58 -1.62 18.74
N ALA A 463 26.51 -1.09 18.12
CA ALA A 463 25.53 -0.25 18.82
C ALA A 463 24.51 -1.06 19.67
N PHE A 464 24.61 -2.40 19.67
CA PHE A 464 23.75 -3.29 20.45
C PHE A 464 24.63 -4.39 21.12
N PRO A 465 25.47 -4.02 22.12
CA PRO A 465 26.50 -4.90 22.68
C PRO A 465 25.95 -6.17 23.33
N GLU A 466 24.74 -6.12 23.93
CA GLU A 466 24.14 -7.31 24.55
C GLU A 466 23.80 -8.38 23.50
N LEU A 467 23.34 -7.97 22.31
CA LEU A 467 23.10 -8.88 21.21
C LEU A 467 24.41 -9.40 20.61
N ALA A 468 25.42 -8.52 20.41
CA ALA A 468 26.74 -8.92 19.92
C ALA A 468 27.36 -10.00 20.82
N GLN A 469 27.34 -9.80 22.15
CA GLN A 469 27.82 -10.78 23.12
C GLN A 469 27.02 -12.10 23.09
N ALA A 470 25.69 -12.03 22.93
CA ALA A 470 24.85 -13.22 22.82
C ALA A 470 25.21 -14.04 21.57
N LEU A 471 25.48 -13.37 20.44
CA LEU A 471 25.93 -14.02 19.20
C LEU A 471 27.32 -14.68 19.40
N GLU A 472 28.27 -13.96 19.92
CA GLU A 472 29.63 -14.49 20.15
C GLU A 472 29.66 -15.73 21.09
N ARG A 473 28.84 -15.70 22.15
CA ARG A 473 28.80 -16.79 23.13
C ARG A 473 28.10 -18.02 22.63
N SER A 474 26.94 -17.85 21.99
CA SER A 474 26.01 -18.94 21.76
C SER A 474 25.82 -19.31 20.28
N PHE A 475 26.18 -18.41 19.36
CA PHE A 475 25.91 -18.56 17.93
C PHE A 475 27.15 -18.18 17.10
N PRO A 476 28.19 -19.04 17.00
CA PRO A 476 29.33 -18.76 16.14
C PRO A 476 28.91 -18.57 14.69
N LEU A 477 29.70 -17.78 13.95
CA LEU A 477 29.52 -17.58 12.51
C LEU A 477 29.73 -18.92 11.79
N ALA A 478 28.70 -19.37 11.07
CA ALA A 478 28.71 -20.62 10.32
C ALA A 478 28.79 -20.40 8.80
N VAL A 479 28.06 -19.38 8.27
CA VAL A 479 28.01 -19.11 6.83
C VAL A 479 28.06 -17.61 6.58
N THR A 480 28.81 -17.20 5.58
CA THR A 480 28.77 -15.84 5.00
C THR A 480 28.21 -15.94 3.58
N GLY A 481 27.01 -15.37 3.38
CA GLY A 481 26.35 -15.31 2.10
C GLY A 481 26.31 -13.91 1.49
N PRO A 482 25.65 -13.72 0.35
CA PRO A 482 25.54 -12.43 -0.33
C PRO A 482 24.66 -11.45 0.46
N GLY A 483 25.29 -10.59 1.29
CA GLY A 483 24.60 -9.58 2.10
C GLY A 483 23.93 -10.13 3.37
N TYR A 484 24.33 -11.31 3.84
CA TYR A 484 23.93 -11.86 5.13
C TYR A 484 25.02 -12.72 5.78
N ARG A 485 24.92 -12.88 7.09
CA ARG A 485 25.72 -13.81 7.90
C ARG A 485 24.78 -14.72 8.69
N ILE A 486 25.06 -16.03 8.69
CA ILE A 486 24.32 -17.01 9.48
C ILE A 486 25.20 -17.41 10.67
N HIS A 487 24.69 -17.16 11.84
CA HIS A 487 25.26 -17.58 13.10
C HIS A 487 24.48 -18.80 13.59
N ALA A 488 25.06 -19.97 13.60
CA ALA A 488 24.43 -21.23 14.01
C ALA A 488 24.63 -21.49 15.51
N LYS A 489 23.64 -22.14 16.13
CA LYS A 489 23.75 -22.56 17.53
C LYS A 489 24.94 -23.50 17.69
N ARG A 490 25.76 -23.29 18.76
CA ARG A 490 26.79 -24.27 19.14
C ARG A 490 26.12 -25.62 19.37
N SER A 491 26.58 -26.66 18.67
CA SER A 491 26.28 -28.02 19.04
C SER A 491 26.98 -28.28 20.39
N ASP A 492 26.21 -28.58 21.41
CA ASP A 492 26.78 -29.19 22.60
C ASP A 492 27.45 -30.48 22.14
N SER A 493 28.80 -30.50 22.14
CA SER A 493 29.65 -31.65 21.85
C SER A 493 29.51 -32.70 22.94
#